data_01143c1422858ed3cee078e7a008eeb4
#
_entry.id   01143c1422858ed3cee078e7a008eeb4
#
_cell.length_a   1.000
_cell.length_b   1.000
_cell.length_c   1.000
_cell.angle_alpha   90.00
_cell.angle_beta   90.00
_cell.angle_gamma   90.00
#
_symmetry.space_group_name_H-M   'P 1'
#
loop_
_entity.id
_entity.type
_entity.pdbx_description
1 polymer ?
#
loop_
_entity_poly.entity_id
_entity_poly.type
_entity_poly.pdbx_seq_one_letter_code
_entity_poly.pdbx_strand_id
1 'polypeptide(L)'
;RKAIRDSLNLISSFGFSRENITSNNLMIPVAYYLKNIGLPNNFETSTSRIKDRKNIKLWFVSALLKRIFSFAPDGALKPIRDIIKNESSNGFPLDSIFKHFKGTNRSLQFTDDDINNLLCSKYGQGDTLVILSILYPWADLRHNFHVDHMFPKSEFTYKKLTDRGISEEKINYFIEKCNLIGN
;
A
#
# COMPACT_ATOMS: atom_id res chain seq x y z
N ARG A 1 -0.99 -21.10 -13.70
CA ARG A 1 -2.03 -20.13 -14.10
C ARG A 1 -3.03 -19.86 -12.98
N LYS A 2 -3.59 -20.89 -12.28
CA LYS A 2 -4.57 -20.70 -11.20
C LYS A 2 -4.02 -19.81 -10.06
N ALA A 3 -2.81 -20.08 -9.55
CA ALA A 3 -2.19 -19.29 -8.48
C ALA A 3 -2.10 -17.80 -8.79
N ILE A 4 -1.74 -17.44 -10.03
CA ILE A 4 -1.64 -16.04 -10.45
C ILE A 4 -3.03 -15.39 -10.49
N ARG A 5 -4.03 -16.09 -11.03
CA ARG A 5 -5.41 -15.57 -11.06
C ARG A 5 -5.95 -15.37 -9.64
N ASP A 6 -5.77 -16.36 -8.77
CA ASP A 6 -6.26 -16.30 -7.39
C ASP A 6 -5.53 -15.19 -6.60
N SER A 7 -4.23 -14.95 -6.86
CA SER A 7 -3.52 -13.82 -6.25
C SER A 7 -4.04 -12.47 -6.76
N LEU A 8 -4.34 -12.34 -8.06
CA LEU A 8 -4.95 -11.13 -8.61
C LEU A 8 -6.33 -10.86 -7.98
N ASN A 9 -7.18 -11.88 -7.89
CA ASN A 9 -8.49 -11.76 -7.25
C ASN A 9 -8.36 -11.32 -5.79
N LEU A 10 -7.44 -11.96 -5.04
CA LEU A 10 -7.19 -11.59 -3.64
C LEU A 10 -6.75 -10.12 -3.51
N ILE A 11 -5.81 -9.67 -4.32
CA ILE A 11 -5.32 -8.30 -4.27
C ILE A 11 -6.41 -7.30 -4.71
N SER A 12 -7.20 -7.65 -5.71
CA SER A 12 -8.38 -6.86 -6.10
C SER A 12 -9.41 -6.79 -4.97
N SER A 13 -9.58 -7.86 -4.19
CA SER A 13 -10.49 -7.84 -3.03
C SER A 13 -10.02 -6.88 -1.91
N PHE A 14 -8.74 -6.51 -1.91
CA PHE A 14 -8.19 -5.48 -1.02
C PHE A 14 -8.36 -4.05 -1.56
N GLY A 15 -8.91 -3.89 -2.76
CA GLY A 15 -9.10 -2.61 -3.43
C GLY A 15 -7.93 -2.18 -4.33
N PHE A 16 -6.98 -3.07 -4.60
CA PHE A 16 -5.86 -2.74 -5.48
C PHE A 16 -6.10 -3.17 -6.91
N SER A 17 -5.77 -2.30 -7.85
CA SER A 17 -5.84 -2.51 -9.28
C SER A 17 -4.48 -2.27 -9.94
N ARG A 18 -4.39 -2.54 -11.24
CA ARG A 18 -3.18 -2.26 -12.02
C ARG A 18 -2.74 -0.79 -11.96
N GLU A 19 -3.68 0.12 -11.77
CA GLU A 19 -3.44 1.57 -11.77
C GLU A 19 -2.73 2.04 -10.50
N ASN A 20 -2.93 1.33 -9.37
CA ASN A 20 -2.36 1.70 -8.09
C ASN A 20 -1.24 0.75 -7.61
N ILE A 21 -0.86 -0.23 -8.43
CA ILE A 21 0.26 -1.15 -8.15
C ILE A 21 1.50 -0.71 -8.94
N THR A 22 2.54 -0.27 -8.25
CA THR A 22 3.78 0.24 -8.87
C THR A 22 4.70 -0.85 -9.41
N SER A 23 4.52 -2.12 -8.98
CA SER A 23 5.33 -3.25 -9.42
C SER A 23 4.54 -4.55 -9.47
N ASN A 24 4.51 -5.20 -10.62
CA ASN A 24 3.90 -6.53 -10.78
C ASN A 24 4.61 -7.62 -9.94
N ASN A 25 5.86 -7.38 -9.53
CA ASN A 25 6.62 -8.31 -8.68
C ASN A 25 5.97 -8.56 -7.32
N LEU A 26 5.12 -7.63 -6.84
CA LEU A 26 4.32 -7.79 -5.63
C LEU A 26 3.38 -9.01 -5.68
N MET A 27 2.94 -9.39 -6.88
CA MET A 27 2.03 -10.52 -7.05
C MET A 27 2.73 -11.89 -6.89
N ILE A 28 4.03 -11.96 -7.16
CA ILE A 28 4.78 -13.22 -7.21
C ILE A 28 4.80 -13.93 -5.85
N PRO A 29 5.15 -13.29 -4.74
CA PRO A 29 5.12 -13.92 -3.42
C PRO A 29 3.73 -14.40 -3.01
N VAL A 30 2.68 -13.63 -3.31
CA VAL A 30 1.30 -14.01 -3.01
C VAL A 30 0.89 -15.24 -3.81
N ALA A 31 1.15 -15.26 -5.12
CA ALA A 31 0.87 -16.41 -5.97
C ALA A 31 1.66 -17.65 -5.54
N TYR A 32 2.93 -17.45 -5.12
CA TYR A 32 3.76 -18.53 -4.63
C TYR A 32 3.24 -19.10 -3.31
N TYR A 33 2.83 -18.25 -2.37
CA TYR A 33 2.22 -18.65 -1.11
C TYR A 33 0.94 -19.47 -1.36
N LEU A 34 0.01 -18.95 -2.17
CA LEU A 34 -1.23 -19.65 -2.50
C LEU A 34 -0.97 -21.02 -3.14
N LYS A 35 0.03 -21.09 -4.03
CA LYS A 35 0.45 -22.37 -4.62
C LYS A 35 0.97 -23.35 -3.55
N ASN A 36 1.80 -22.85 -2.63
CA ASN A 36 2.49 -23.68 -1.63
C ASN A 36 1.51 -24.28 -0.60
N ILE A 37 0.42 -23.59 -0.31
CA ILE A 37 -0.66 -24.10 0.58
C ILE A 37 -1.75 -24.87 -0.18
N GLY A 38 -1.51 -25.28 -1.43
CA GLY A 38 -2.40 -26.16 -2.21
C GLY A 38 -3.56 -25.47 -2.92
N LEU A 39 -3.50 -24.16 -3.15
CA LEU A 39 -4.54 -23.39 -3.87
C LEU A 39 -5.95 -23.59 -3.29
N PRO A 40 -6.19 -23.28 -2.02
CA PRO A 40 -7.48 -23.47 -1.39
C PRO A 40 -8.58 -22.69 -2.13
N ASN A 41 -9.74 -23.32 -2.26
CA ASN A 41 -10.90 -22.66 -2.84
C ASN A 41 -11.41 -21.57 -1.89
N ASN A 42 -11.97 -20.50 -2.46
CA ASN A 42 -12.58 -19.39 -1.71
C ASN A 42 -11.62 -18.76 -0.66
N PHE A 43 -10.32 -18.69 -0.97
CA PHE A 43 -9.34 -18.09 -0.07
C PHE A 43 -9.71 -16.65 0.32
N GLU A 44 -10.29 -15.89 -0.62
CA GLU A 44 -10.70 -14.49 -0.45
C GLU A 44 -11.82 -14.31 0.61
N THR A 45 -12.68 -15.31 0.77
CA THR A 45 -13.89 -15.22 1.62
C THR A 45 -13.87 -16.14 2.83
N SER A 46 -13.02 -17.17 2.84
CA SER A 46 -12.95 -18.17 3.92
C SER A 46 -12.62 -17.55 5.26
N THR A 47 -13.45 -17.84 6.28
CA THR A 47 -13.24 -17.38 7.66
C THR A 47 -11.97 -17.95 8.28
N SER A 48 -11.61 -19.20 7.94
CA SER A 48 -10.37 -19.83 8.41
C SER A 48 -9.09 -19.17 7.90
N ARG A 49 -9.18 -18.31 6.86
CA ARG A 49 -8.05 -17.63 6.23
C ARG A 49 -7.99 -16.10 6.50
N ILE A 50 -8.78 -15.62 7.46
CA ILE A 50 -8.80 -14.20 7.82
C ILE A 50 -7.40 -13.70 8.22
N LYS A 51 -6.70 -14.46 9.07
CA LYS A 51 -5.34 -14.10 9.52
C LYS A 51 -4.37 -14.02 8.36
N ASP A 52 -4.39 -15.00 7.46
CA ASP A 52 -3.53 -15.02 6.28
C ASP A 52 -3.79 -13.81 5.38
N ARG A 53 -5.07 -13.50 5.11
CA ARG A 53 -5.44 -12.33 4.30
C ARG A 53 -4.98 -11.02 4.93
N LYS A 54 -5.13 -10.86 6.25
CA LYS A 54 -4.62 -9.68 6.98
C LYS A 54 -3.11 -9.55 6.85
N ASN A 55 -2.39 -10.65 7.04
CA ASN A 55 -0.93 -10.69 6.92
C ASN A 55 -0.47 -10.39 5.49
N ILE A 56 -1.13 -10.97 4.49
CA ILE A 56 -0.83 -10.70 3.08
C ILE A 56 -1.11 -9.24 2.75
N LYS A 57 -2.25 -8.68 3.19
CA LYS A 57 -2.57 -7.26 2.96
C LYS A 57 -1.53 -6.34 3.59
N LEU A 58 -1.16 -6.59 4.85
CA LEU A 58 -0.14 -5.79 5.55
C LEU A 58 1.21 -5.87 4.85
N TRP A 59 1.66 -7.08 4.51
CA TRP A 59 2.89 -7.26 3.74
C TRP A 59 2.84 -6.53 2.40
N PHE A 60 1.75 -6.70 1.65
CA PHE A 60 1.58 -6.13 0.32
C PHE A 60 1.64 -4.61 0.34
N VAL A 61 0.91 -3.98 1.26
CA VAL A 61 0.89 -2.52 1.43
C VAL A 61 2.26 -2.01 1.85
N SER A 62 2.92 -2.67 2.81
CA SER A 62 4.26 -2.28 3.25
C SER A 62 5.29 -2.41 2.13
N ALA A 63 5.24 -3.51 1.37
CA ALA A 63 6.14 -3.75 0.24
C ALA A 63 5.92 -2.74 -0.91
N LEU A 64 4.67 -2.33 -1.13
CA LEU A 64 4.28 -1.35 -2.13
C LEU A 64 4.80 0.05 -1.76
N LEU A 65 4.50 0.53 -0.54
CA LEU A 65 4.91 1.85 -0.06
C LEU A 65 6.43 1.96 0.13
N LYS A 66 7.08 0.91 0.61
CA LYS A 66 8.55 0.85 0.75
C LYS A 66 9.26 0.52 -0.56
N ARG A 67 8.53 0.29 -1.65
CA ARG A 67 9.04 0.06 -3.00
C ARG A 67 10.17 -0.97 -3.08
N ILE A 68 10.07 -2.07 -2.31
CA ILE A 68 11.15 -3.05 -2.14
C ILE A 68 11.57 -3.76 -3.44
N PHE A 69 10.76 -3.67 -4.48
CA PHE A 69 11.02 -4.24 -5.81
C PHE A 69 11.49 -3.21 -6.86
N SER A 70 11.72 -1.96 -6.49
CA SER A 70 12.08 -0.89 -7.44
C SER A 70 13.48 -1.07 -8.03
N PHE A 71 14.38 -1.70 -7.29
CA PHE A 71 15.74 -1.98 -7.75
C PHE A 71 16.10 -3.45 -7.49
N ALA A 72 16.65 -4.13 -8.52
CA ALA A 72 17.08 -5.53 -8.47
C ALA A 72 16.06 -6.43 -7.72
N PRO A 73 14.85 -6.65 -8.29
CA PRO A 73 13.75 -7.32 -7.59
C PRO A 73 14.09 -8.74 -7.10
N ASP A 74 14.99 -9.44 -7.77
CA ASP A 74 15.43 -10.78 -7.38
C ASP A 74 16.05 -10.83 -5.98
N GLY A 75 16.72 -9.74 -5.57
CA GLY A 75 17.27 -9.59 -4.21
C GLY A 75 16.20 -9.59 -3.10
N ALA A 76 14.95 -9.29 -3.43
CA ALA A 76 13.82 -9.40 -2.52
C ALA A 76 13.02 -10.69 -2.77
N LEU A 77 12.79 -11.06 -4.02
CA LEU A 77 11.97 -12.23 -4.40
C LEU A 77 12.55 -13.54 -3.88
N LYS A 78 13.88 -13.73 -4.01
CA LYS A 78 14.53 -14.98 -3.62
C LYS A 78 14.37 -15.26 -2.11
N PRO A 79 14.76 -14.37 -1.19
CA PRO A 79 14.58 -14.63 0.24
C PRO A 79 13.10 -14.76 0.64
N ILE A 80 12.19 -13.96 0.09
CA ILE A 80 10.75 -14.08 0.38
C ILE A 80 10.24 -15.47 -0.04
N ARG A 81 10.62 -15.95 -1.23
CA ARG A 81 10.26 -17.29 -1.71
C ARG A 81 10.77 -18.38 -0.77
N ASP A 82 12.02 -18.27 -0.31
CA ASP A 82 12.65 -19.29 0.54
C ASP A 82 11.99 -19.31 1.93
N ILE A 83 11.63 -18.15 2.50
CA ILE A 83 10.85 -18.06 3.75
C ILE A 83 9.46 -18.68 3.56
N ILE A 84 8.72 -18.32 2.51
CA ILE A 84 7.40 -18.89 2.24
C ILE A 84 7.49 -20.40 2.07
N LYS A 85 8.48 -20.91 1.36
CA LYS A 85 8.68 -22.34 1.15
C LYS A 85 8.81 -23.11 2.46
N ASN A 86 9.51 -22.53 3.43
CA ASN A 86 9.83 -23.19 4.68
C ASN A 86 8.76 -23.05 5.76
N GLU A 87 7.98 -21.97 5.76
CA GLU A 87 7.13 -21.59 6.88
C GLU A 87 5.63 -21.49 6.57
N SER A 88 5.21 -21.65 5.30
CA SER A 88 3.81 -21.47 4.89
C SER A 88 2.80 -22.43 5.50
N SER A 89 3.25 -23.53 6.15
CA SER A 89 2.37 -24.45 6.86
C SER A 89 1.61 -23.79 8.02
N ASN A 90 2.19 -22.77 8.63
CA ASN A 90 1.63 -22.03 9.76
C ASN A 90 0.92 -20.72 9.37
N GLY A 91 0.68 -20.52 8.07
CA GLY A 91 0.10 -19.31 7.51
C GLY A 91 1.11 -18.47 6.74
N PHE A 92 0.68 -17.28 6.31
CA PHE A 92 1.60 -16.37 5.61
C PHE A 92 2.68 -15.83 6.57
N PRO A 93 3.98 -16.06 6.30
CA PRO A 93 5.08 -15.83 7.24
C PRO A 93 5.49 -14.35 7.31
N LEU A 94 4.56 -13.48 7.69
CA LEU A 94 4.74 -12.03 7.74
C LEU A 94 5.94 -11.63 8.59
N ASP A 95 5.99 -12.13 9.84
CA ASP A 95 7.00 -11.72 10.83
C ASP A 95 8.41 -12.13 10.39
N SER A 96 8.57 -13.30 9.80
CA SER A 96 9.85 -13.78 9.29
C SER A 96 10.33 -12.94 8.10
N ILE A 97 9.42 -12.53 7.20
CA ILE A 97 9.74 -11.64 6.09
C ILE A 97 10.18 -10.27 6.63
N PHE A 98 9.43 -9.68 7.56
CA PHE A 98 9.79 -8.39 8.17
C PHE A 98 11.13 -8.45 8.89
N LYS A 99 11.37 -9.52 9.66
CA LYS A 99 12.63 -9.76 10.37
C LYS A 99 13.82 -9.89 9.42
N HIS A 100 13.63 -10.60 8.29
CA HIS A 100 14.69 -10.78 7.30
C HIS A 100 15.19 -9.46 6.71
N PHE A 101 14.28 -8.53 6.42
CA PHE A 101 14.63 -7.23 5.83
C PHE A 101 14.93 -6.13 6.86
N LYS A 102 14.80 -6.41 8.16
CA LYS A 102 15.07 -5.42 9.21
C LYS A 102 16.52 -4.91 9.12
N GLY A 103 16.69 -3.60 9.15
CA GLY A 103 18.01 -2.96 9.10
C GLY A 103 18.68 -2.96 7.72
N THR A 104 17.97 -3.40 6.67
CA THR A 104 18.45 -3.32 5.29
C THR A 104 17.78 -2.14 4.56
N ASN A 105 18.29 -1.81 3.37
CA ASN A 105 17.66 -0.82 2.47
C ASN A 105 16.28 -1.27 1.92
N ARG A 106 15.87 -2.51 2.21
CA ARG A 106 14.56 -3.07 1.90
C ARG A 106 13.70 -3.29 3.14
N SER A 107 14.02 -2.61 4.25
CA SER A 107 13.23 -2.71 5.48
C SER A 107 11.76 -2.40 5.19
N LEU A 108 10.88 -3.28 5.70
CA LEU A 108 9.42 -3.11 5.64
C LEU A 108 8.88 -2.36 6.86
N GLN A 109 9.75 -2.00 7.81
CA GLN A 109 9.39 -1.18 8.97
C GLN A 109 9.35 0.29 8.57
N PHE A 110 8.35 1.01 9.07
CA PHE A 110 8.21 2.44 8.88
C PHE A 110 8.86 3.18 10.05
N THR A 111 9.67 4.17 9.72
CA THR A 111 10.20 5.17 10.64
C THR A 111 9.26 6.38 10.69
N ASP A 112 9.47 7.28 11.65
CA ASP A 112 8.72 8.54 11.71
C ASP A 112 8.95 9.38 10.44
N ASP A 113 10.15 9.36 9.88
CA ASP A 113 10.45 10.03 8.61
C ASP A 113 9.69 9.42 7.43
N ASP A 114 9.58 8.09 7.38
CA ASP A 114 8.75 7.43 6.35
C ASP A 114 7.28 7.89 6.45
N ILE A 115 6.74 7.94 7.66
CA ILE A 115 5.36 8.36 7.92
C ILE A 115 5.18 9.82 7.51
N ASN A 116 6.08 10.71 7.91
CA ASN A 116 6.04 12.12 7.53
C ASN A 116 6.11 12.30 6.01
N ASN A 117 6.96 11.55 5.32
CA ASN A 117 7.04 11.57 3.85
C ASN A 117 5.73 11.09 3.20
N LEU A 118 5.08 10.06 3.75
CA LEU A 118 3.79 9.60 3.25
C LEU A 118 2.69 10.66 3.43
N LEU A 119 2.67 11.35 4.58
CA LEU A 119 1.72 12.45 4.84
C LEU A 119 1.94 13.66 3.92
N CYS A 120 3.15 13.83 3.39
CA CYS A 120 3.48 14.83 2.38
C CYS A 120 3.13 14.40 0.93
N SER A 121 2.53 13.22 0.74
CA SER A 121 2.09 12.77 -0.58
C SER A 121 1.05 13.71 -1.17
N LYS A 122 1.22 14.03 -2.46
CA LYS A 122 0.33 14.97 -3.16
C LYS A 122 -0.83 14.23 -3.80
N TYR A 123 -1.93 14.93 -3.96
CA TYR A 123 -3.06 14.48 -4.78
C TYR A 123 -2.59 13.96 -6.15
N GLY A 124 -3.15 12.83 -6.58
CA GLY A 124 -2.83 12.20 -7.86
C GLY A 124 -1.53 11.39 -7.90
N GLN A 125 -0.78 11.29 -6.79
CA GLN A 125 0.33 10.36 -6.70
C GLN A 125 -0.16 8.92 -6.51
N GLY A 126 0.58 7.94 -7.06
CA GLY A 126 0.19 6.53 -6.99
C GLY A 126 0.03 5.98 -5.56
N ASP A 127 0.76 6.54 -4.60
CA ASP A 127 0.72 6.11 -3.21
C ASP A 127 -0.52 6.64 -2.45
N THR A 128 -1.18 7.71 -2.95
CA THR A 128 -2.31 8.37 -2.27
C THR A 128 -3.44 7.39 -1.95
N LEU A 129 -3.90 6.62 -2.93
CA LEU A 129 -4.96 5.64 -2.71
C LEU A 129 -4.56 4.55 -1.72
N VAL A 130 -3.29 4.15 -1.75
CA VAL A 130 -2.74 3.14 -0.82
C VAL A 130 -2.78 3.67 0.61
N ILE A 131 -2.35 4.91 0.83
CA ILE A 131 -2.37 5.56 2.14
C ILE A 131 -3.82 5.72 2.63
N LEU A 132 -4.72 6.18 1.77
CA LEU A 132 -6.15 6.28 2.10
C LEU A 132 -6.76 4.92 2.46
N SER A 133 -6.33 3.82 1.82
CA SER A 133 -6.77 2.47 2.16
C SER A 133 -6.37 2.01 3.56
N ILE A 134 -5.32 2.59 4.12
CA ILE A 134 -4.87 2.35 5.50
C ILE A 134 -5.69 3.21 6.47
N LEU A 135 -5.88 4.49 6.14
CA LEU A 135 -6.62 5.44 6.98
C LEU A 135 -8.11 5.10 7.06
N TYR A 136 -8.68 4.57 5.97
CA TYR A 136 -10.09 4.22 5.86
C TYR A 136 -10.29 2.73 5.54
N PRO A 137 -9.92 1.80 6.46
CA PRO A 137 -9.93 0.36 6.21
C PRO A 137 -11.33 -0.22 6.00
N TRP A 138 -12.38 0.53 6.35
CA TRP A 138 -13.80 0.18 6.14
C TRP A 138 -14.32 0.58 4.76
N ALA A 139 -13.60 1.43 4.01
CA ALA A 139 -14.02 1.83 2.67
C ALA A 139 -13.91 0.64 1.71
N ASP A 140 -14.97 0.43 0.92
CA ASP A 140 -14.95 -0.59 -0.12
C ASP A 140 -14.23 -0.07 -1.37
N LEU A 141 -12.93 -0.28 -1.42
CA LEU A 141 -12.08 0.19 -2.51
C LEU A 141 -12.14 -0.67 -3.79
N ARG A 142 -13.07 -1.63 -3.89
CA ARG A 142 -13.24 -2.47 -5.10
C ARG A 142 -13.90 -1.73 -6.26
N HIS A 143 -14.47 -0.57 -6.01
CA HIS A 143 -15.05 0.31 -7.01
C HIS A 143 -14.06 1.38 -7.47
N ASN A 144 -14.35 2.04 -8.59
CA ASN A 144 -13.57 3.19 -9.03
C ASN A 144 -13.80 4.35 -8.07
N PHE A 145 -12.77 4.73 -7.34
CA PHE A 145 -12.77 5.90 -6.48
C PHE A 145 -12.09 7.06 -7.18
N HIS A 146 -12.69 8.22 -7.03
CA HIS A 146 -12.02 9.47 -7.31
C HIS A 146 -11.53 10.03 -5.97
N VAL A 147 -10.22 10.22 -5.86
CA VAL A 147 -9.67 10.99 -4.75
C VAL A 147 -9.98 12.45 -5.02
N ASP A 148 -10.62 13.12 -4.08
CA ASP A 148 -10.94 14.54 -4.20
C ASP A 148 -10.44 15.30 -2.96
N HIS A 149 -10.32 16.61 -3.08
CA HIS A 149 -9.90 17.47 -1.99
C HIS A 149 -11.07 17.73 -1.04
N MET A 150 -10.83 17.60 0.26
CA MET A 150 -11.83 17.96 1.29
C MET A 150 -12.17 19.46 1.18
N PHE A 151 -11.16 20.29 0.93
CA PHE A 151 -11.32 21.70 0.62
C PHE A 151 -10.88 21.98 -0.82
N PRO A 152 -11.72 22.55 -1.69
CA PRO A 152 -11.39 22.77 -3.09
C PRO A 152 -10.09 23.56 -3.26
N LYS A 153 -9.13 23.00 -4.00
CA LYS A 153 -7.83 23.62 -4.26
C LYS A 153 -7.96 25.05 -4.84
N SER A 154 -9.02 25.30 -5.60
CA SER A 154 -9.33 26.62 -6.16
C SER A 154 -9.59 27.70 -5.12
N GLU A 155 -9.85 27.33 -3.86
CA GLU A 155 -10.01 28.27 -2.76
C GLU A 155 -8.68 28.72 -2.12
N PHE A 156 -7.59 27.99 -2.38
CA PHE A 156 -6.26 28.25 -1.85
C PHE A 156 -5.40 29.04 -2.83
N THR A 157 -5.93 30.11 -3.40
CA THR A 157 -5.17 31.06 -4.20
C THR A 157 -4.73 32.25 -3.35
N TYR A 158 -3.60 32.86 -3.68
CA TYR A 158 -3.07 34.02 -2.94
C TYR A 158 -4.14 35.09 -2.76
N LYS A 159 -4.80 35.48 -3.86
CA LYS A 159 -5.86 36.49 -3.85
C LYS A 159 -6.99 36.12 -2.89
N LYS A 160 -7.57 34.92 -3.00
CA LYS A 160 -8.71 34.52 -2.14
C LYS A 160 -8.34 34.46 -0.68
N LEU A 161 -7.13 33.99 -0.34
CA LEU A 161 -6.67 33.93 1.04
C LEU A 161 -6.40 35.33 1.61
N THR A 162 -5.86 36.26 0.79
CA THR A 162 -5.70 37.66 1.18
C THR A 162 -7.05 38.33 1.40
N ASP A 163 -8.02 38.13 0.49
CA ASP A 163 -9.37 38.69 0.59
C ASP A 163 -10.09 38.20 1.87
N ARG A 164 -9.70 37.01 2.37
CA ARG A 164 -10.20 36.45 3.65
C ARG A 164 -9.44 36.92 4.89
N GLY A 165 -8.46 37.82 4.74
CA GLY A 165 -7.68 38.36 5.84
C GLY A 165 -6.61 37.42 6.41
N ILE A 166 -6.21 36.39 5.66
CA ILE A 166 -5.13 35.49 6.06
C ILE A 166 -3.78 36.21 5.93
N SER A 167 -2.92 36.10 6.93
CA SER A 167 -1.58 36.72 6.90
C SER A 167 -0.69 36.10 5.82
N GLU A 168 0.19 36.87 5.23
CA GLU A 168 1.06 36.47 4.13
C GLU A 168 1.87 35.20 4.44
N GLU A 169 2.41 35.11 5.66
CA GLU A 169 3.15 33.95 6.13
C GLU A 169 2.31 32.65 6.07
N LYS A 170 1.03 32.73 6.47
CA LYS A 170 0.11 31.59 6.44
C LYS A 170 -0.41 31.28 5.03
N ILE A 171 -0.50 32.29 4.14
CA ILE A 171 -0.96 32.09 2.78
C ILE A 171 -0.05 31.09 2.05
N ASN A 172 1.27 31.29 2.10
CA ASN A 172 2.22 30.39 1.47
C ASN A 172 2.13 28.96 2.04
N TYR A 173 1.98 28.84 3.35
CA TYR A 173 1.77 27.56 4.01
C TYR A 173 0.51 26.85 3.49
N PHE A 174 -0.63 27.53 3.43
CA PHE A 174 -1.87 26.93 2.94
C PHE A 174 -1.80 26.55 1.46
N ILE A 175 -1.20 27.35 0.59
CA ILE A 175 -1.01 27.04 -0.83
C ILE A 175 -0.12 25.80 -1.01
N GLU A 176 0.92 25.65 -0.19
CA GLU A 176 1.77 24.48 -0.23
C GLU A 176 1.04 23.21 0.23
N LYS A 177 0.25 23.32 1.31
CA LYS A 177 -0.37 22.16 1.97
C LYS A 177 -1.72 21.74 1.38
N CYS A 178 -2.42 22.61 0.65
CA CYS A 178 -3.75 22.32 0.11
C CYS A 178 -3.80 21.14 -0.88
N ASN A 179 -2.66 20.70 -1.39
CA ASN A 179 -2.57 19.58 -2.34
C ASN A 179 -1.96 18.31 -1.71
N LEU A 180 -1.81 18.28 -0.40
CA LEU A 180 -1.32 17.10 0.32
C LEU A 180 -2.48 16.18 0.70
N ILE A 181 -2.15 14.94 1.01
CA ILE A 181 -3.13 13.89 1.40
C ILE A 181 -3.98 14.25 2.63
N GLY A 182 -3.53 15.20 3.44
CA GLY A 182 -4.28 15.71 4.59
C GLY A 182 -5.45 16.65 4.24
N ASN A 183 -5.60 17.06 2.98
CA ASN A 183 -6.73 17.79 2.43
C ASN A 183 -7.51 16.86 1.51
#